data_b67a5d7934478f861da90fe75d8d09db
#
_entry.id   b67a5d7934478f861da90fe75d8d09db
#
_cell.length_a   1.000
_cell.length_b   1.000
_cell.length_c   1.000
_cell.angle_alpha   90.00
_cell.angle_beta   90.00
_cell.angle_gamma   90.00
#
_symmetry.space_group_name_H-M   'P 1'
#
loop_
_entity.id
_entity.type
_entity.pdbx_description
1 polymer ?
#
loop_
_entity_poly.entity_id
_entity_poly.type
_entity_poly.pdbx_seq_one_letter_code
_entity_poly.pdbx_strand_id
1 'polypeptide(L)'
;MSNGVDGPAHEFRQAAGRFASGVTVVTTQADEGAYGVTVSSFASLSLNPLLVTVSINQTSPLIGYVRSRGAFAVSVLASDQQQVADYFARGGRRPEPDGFGSAAASAQHTGVPVIDGCLSWFDCDLEDVLPGGDHEILVGRVTAAGGRAGEPLVYWAGGYRALQADKRGFDRLADAADGLSVALLMLDVGVAEMLDAQRSVEPALARLAATYGTAEHWDRLDVLIAESAAAVDEPDRFNDLSQATHDLIAGAAGNRVLYATLISLRQVQSRHYRERGSPATARAAVADHRELLAALRRGSADDAGHLMQQHLEAVRRNLDA
;
A
#
# COMPACT_ATOMS: atom_id res chain seq x y z
N MET A 1 36.84 -30.79 -10.62
CA MET A 1 35.81 -30.21 -11.50
C MET A 1 34.46 -30.81 -11.08
N SER A 2 33.74 -30.22 -10.16
CA SER A 2 32.38 -30.63 -9.79
C SER A 2 31.47 -29.54 -10.27
N ASN A 3 30.90 -29.70 -11.46
CA ASN A 3 29.76 -28.91 -11.91
C ASN A 3 28.56 -29.29 -11.06
N GLY A 4 28.28 -28.52 -10.00
CA GLY A 4 27.05 -28.57 -9.29
C GLY A 4 25.93 -28.04 -10.21
N VAL A 5 25.22 -28.95 -10.85
CA VAL A 5 23.98 -28.63 -11.57
C VAL A 5 22.98 -28.26 -10.50
N ASP A 6 22.71 -26.98 -10.36
CA ASP A 6 21.58 -26.48 -9.58
C ASP A 6 20.30 -27.05 -10.22
N GLY A 7 19.72 -28.10 -9.57
CA GLY A 7 18.61 -28.86 -10.15
C GLY A 7 17.30 -28.04 -10.18
N PRO A 8 16.25 -28.55 -10.84
CA PRO A 8 14.95 -27.86 -11.01
C PRO A 8 14.36 -27.28 -9.72
N ALA A 9 14.66 -27.88 -8.57
CA ALA A 9 14.22 -27.38 -7.27
C ALA A 9 14.91 -26.06 -6.85
N HIS A 10 16.16 -25.85 -7.29
CA HIS A 10 16.87 -24.59 -7.02
C HIS A 10 16.30 -23.46 -7.87
N GLU A 11 16.12 -23.69 -9.17
CA GLU A 11 15.53 -22.72 -10.09
C GLU A 11 14.11 -22.34 -9.65
N PHE A 12 13.32 -23.34 -9.22
CA PHE A 12 11.98 -23.11 -8.67
C PHE A 12 12.02 -22.20 -7.43
N ARG A 13 12.92 -22.50 -6.46
CA ARG A 13 13.07 -21.66 -5.26
C ARG A 13 13.49 -20.24 -5.59
N GLN A 14 14.38 -20.05 -6.53
CA GLN A 14 14.80 -18.70 -6.98
C GLN A 14 13.64 -17.93 -7.62
N ALA A 15 12.85 -18.59 -8.48
CA ALA A 15 11.68 -17.98 -9.10
C ALA A 15 10.58 -17.65 -8.06
N ALA A 16 10.24 -18.61 -7.21
CA ALA A 16 9.27 -18.43 -6.14
C ALA A 16 9.69 -17.36 -5.12
N GLY A 17 11.00 -17.28 -4.82
CA GLY A 17 11.54 -16.27 -3.90
C GLY A 17 11.43 -14.82 -4.40
N ARG A 18 11.07 -14.59 -5.66
CA ARG A 18 10.77 -13.25 -6.20
C ARG A 18 9.37 -12.76 -5.82
N PHE A 19 8.50 -13.66 -5.36
CA PHE A 19 7.21 -13.29 -4.83
C PHE A 19 7.37 -12.82 -3.38
N ALA A 20 7.13 -11.53 -3.13
CA ALA A 20 7.16 -10.97 -1.80
C ALA A 20 5.90 -11.41 -1.01
N SER A 21 6.11 -11.92 0.20
CA SER A 21 5.01 -12.35 1.07
C SER A 21 5.11 -11.71 2.44
N GLY A 22 3.98 -11.59 3.15
CA GLY A 22 3.99 -11.29 4.57
C GLY A 22 4.62 -12.43 5.36
N VAL A 23 5.13 -12.13 6.55
CA VAL A 23 5.65 -13.12 7.50
C VAL A 23 4.61 -13.36 8.58
N THR A 24 4.28 -14.64 8.82
CA THR A 24 3.31 -15.03 9.83
C THR A 24 3.89 -16.08 10.78
N VAL A 25 3.38 -16.12 12.00
CA VAL A 25 3.59 -17.22 12.94
C VAL A 25 2.28 -17.96 13.08
N VAL A 26 2.31 -19.27 12.79
CA VAL A 26 1.20 -20.19 13.05
C VAL A 26 1.43 -20.85 14.40
N THR A 27 0.47 -20.77 15.29
CA THR A 27 0.54 -21.29 16.65
C THR A 27 -0.58 -22.28 16.93
N THR A 28 -0.34 -23.17 17.89
CA THR A 28 -1.36 -24.05 18.46
C THR A 28 -1.02 -24.39 19.91
N GLN A 29 -1.94 -24.99 20.62
CA GLN A 29 -1.76 -25.48 21.98
C GLN A 29 -1.67 -26.99 21.97
N ALA A 30 -0.49 -27.54 22.28
CA ALA A 30 -0.28 -28.97 22.56
C ALA A 30 -0.49 -29.26 24.05
N ASP A 31 -0.54 -30.55 24.43
CA ASP A 31 -0.70 -30.97 25.82
C ASP A 31 0.47 -30.49 26.70
N GLU A 32 1.69 -30.49 26.13
CA GLU A 32 2.90 -30.08 26.83
C GLU A 32 3.16 -28.58 26.80
N GLY A 33 2.33 -27.79 26.11
CA GLY A 33 2.50 -26.34 26.02
C GLY A 33 2.22 -25.75 24.63
N ALA A 34 2.50 -24.48 24.46
CA ALA A 34 2.31 -23.77 23.21
C ALA A 34 3.39 -24.15 22.18
N TYR A 35 3.00 -24.30 20.91
CA TYR A 35 3.92 -24.55 19.80
C TYR A 35 3.61 -23.63 18.61
N GLY A 36 4.63 -23.20 17.90
CA GLY A 36 4.47 -22.33 16.74
C GLY A 36 5.60 -22.44 15.73
N VAL A 37 5.33 -22.04 14.50
CA VAL A 37 6.30 -21.98 13.39
C VAL A 37 6.10 -20.73 12.53
N THR A 38 7.19 -20.19 12.02
CA THR A 38 7.15 -19.08 11.06
C THR A 38 6.89 -19.62 9.66
N VAL A 39 5.92 -19.02 8.99
CA VAL A 39 5.59 -19.33 7.59
C VAL A 39 5.33 -18.06 6.79
N SER A 40 5.47 -18.17 5.47
CA SER A 40 5.14 -17.13 4.48
C SER A 40 4.02 -17.54 3.53
N SER A 41 3.33 -18.63 3.85
CA SER A 41 2.32 -19.30 2.98
C SER A 41 0.88 -18.96 3.34
N PHE A 42 0.65 -17.99 4.24
CA PHE A 42 -0.69 -17.55 4.63
C PHE A 42 -1.46 -16.94 3.46
N ALA A 43 -2.72 -17.33 3.32
CA ALA A 43 -3.66 -16.70 2.39
C ALA A 43 -5.08 -16.65 2.97
N SER A 44 -5.80 -15.57 2.68
CA SER A 44 -7.25 -15.49 2.84
C SER A 44 -7.90 -16.34 1.75
N LEU A 45 -8.75 -17.33 2.12
CA LEU A 45 -9.34 -18.28 1.19
C LEU A 45 -10.78 -17.94 0.82
N SER A 46 -11.60 -17.57 1.80
CA SER A 46 -13.04 -17.33 1.58
C SER A 46 -13.58 -16.28 2.55
N LEU A 47 -14.59 -15.53 2.11
CA LEU A 47 -15.35 -14.61 2.94
C LEU A 47 -16.69 -15.19 3.41
N ASN A 48 -17.16 -16.27 2.80
CA ASN A 48 -18.39 -16.95 3.23
C ASN A 48 -18.32 -18.45 2.93
N PRO A 49 -18.02 -19.29 3.93
CA PRO A 49 -17.60 -18.93 5.28
C PRO A 49 -16.25 -18.23 5.31
N LEU A 50 -15.90 -17.61 6.45
CA LEU A 50 -14.59 -16.99 6.65
C LEU A 50 -13.53 -18.09 6.77
N LEU A 51 -12.66 -18.23 5.77
CA LEU A 51 -11.61 -19.25 5.74
C LEU A 51 -10.25 -18.63 5.42
N VAL A 52 -9.22 -19.22 6.04
CA VAL A 52 -7.80 -18.93 5.74
C VAL A 52 -7.07 -20.23 5.45
N THR A 53 -5.92 -20.12 4.76
CA THR A 53 -5.03 -21.26 4.53
C THR A 53 -3.60 -20.94 4.92
N VAL A 54 -2.88 -21.97 5.38
CA VAL A 54 -1.43 -21.98 5.55
C VAL A 54 -0.85 -23.33 5.11
N SER A 55 0.28 -23.30 4.41
CA SER A 55 1.00 -24.52 4.00
C SER A 55 2.13 -24.78 4.97
N ILE A 56 2.17 -25.97 5.56
CA ILE A 56 3.12 -26.41 6.58
C ILE A 56 3.89 -27.63 6.06
N ASN A 57 5.21 -27.63 6.19
CA ASN A 57 6.01 -28.80 5.81
C ASN A 57 5.59 -30.04 6.59
N GLN A 58 5.44 -31.18 5.90
CA GLN A 58 4.96 -32.45 6.48
C GLN A 58 5.84 -32.96 7.65
N THR A 59 7.10 -32.56 7.71
CA THR A 59 8.00 -32.91 8.81
C THR A 59 7.81 -32.05 10.07
N SER A 60 6.97 -31.02 9.99
CA SER A 60 6.71 -30.14 11.14
C SER A 60 5.79 -30.80 12.16
N PRO A 61 6.18 -30.83 13.44
CA PRO A 61 5.32 -31.33 14.51
C PRO A 61 4.01 -30.55 14.67
N LEU A 62 3.97 -29.29 14.19
CA LEU A 62 2.80 -28.43 14.28
C LEU A 62 1.53 -29.11 13.74
N ILE A 63 1.65 -29.83 12.63
CA ILE A 63 0.49 -30.52 12.00
C ILE A 63 -0.17 -31.49 12.96
N GLY A 64 0.63 -32.32 13.65
CA GLY A 64 0.13 -33.26 14.64
C GLY A 64 -0.57 -32.55 15.80
N TYR A 65 0.02 -31.48 16.31
CA TYR A 65 -0.56 -30.69 17.40
C TYR A 65 -1.86 -29.99 16.99
N VAL A 66 -1.90 -29.40 15.78
CA VAL A 66 -3.11 -28.75 15.24
C VAL A 66 -4.24 -29.79 15.07
N ARG A 67 -3.94 -30.98 14.54
CA ARG A 67 -4.93 -32.07 14.41
C ARG A 67 -5.47 -32.53 15.76
N SER A 68 -4.59 -32.68 16.76
CA SER A 68 -4.99 -33.07 18.12
C SER A 68 -5.82 -32.00 18.80
N ARG A 69 -5.43 -30.73 18.66
CA ARG A 69 -6.12 -29.58 19.27
C ARG A 69 -7.42 -29.23 18.57
N GLY A 70 -7.50 -29.43 17.24
CA GLY A 70 -8.62 -29.00 16.40
C GLY A 70 -8.65 -27.49 16.15
N ALA A 71 -7.56 -26.76 16.46
CA ALA A 71 -7.50 -25.31 16.34
C ALA A 71 -6.08 -24.80 16.15
N PHE A 72 -5.93 -23.64 15.51
CA PHE A 72 -4.68 -22.91 15.35
C PHE A 72 -4.93 -21.43 15.23
N ALA A 73 -3.91 -20.61 15.49
CA ALA A 73 -3.95 -19.19 15.24
C ALA A 73 -2.85 -18.77 14.26
N VAL A 74 -3.09 -17.67 13.54
CA VAL A 74 -2.12 -17.05 12.63
C VAL A 74 -1.90 -15.63 13.08
N SER A 75 -0.65 -15.25 13.34
CA SER A 75 -0.25 -13.88 13.70
C SER A 75 0.60 -13.28 12.56
N VAL A 76 0.13 -12.19 11.95
CA VAL A 76 0.87 -11.44 10.92
C VAL A 76 1.84 -10.50 11.61
N LEU A 77 3.13 -10.68 11.39
CA LEU A 77 4.17 -9.96 12.11
C LEU A 77 4.36 -8.52 11.61
N ALA A 78 4.63 -7.62 12.56
CA ALA A 78 5.05 -6.24 12.30
C ALA A 78 6.55 -6.19 11.91
N SER A 79 6.96 -5.11 11.24
CA SER A 79 8.33 -4.92 10.75
C SER A 79 9.40 -4.95 11.85
N ASP A 80 9.05 -4.63 13.09
CA ASP A 80 9.92 -4.68 14.28
C ASP A 80 9.98 -6.06 14.95
N GLN A 81 9.21 -7.04 14.45
CA GLN A 81 9.13 -8.40 15.01
C GLN A 81 10.03 -9.43 14.28
N GLN A 82 11.11 -9.00 13.62
CA GLN A 82 12.03 -9.94 12.97
C GLN A 82 12.59 -11.00 13.96
N GLN A 83 12.91 -10.61 15.18
CA GLN A 83 13.43 -11.55 16.20
C GLN A 83 12.40 -12.65 16.55
N VAL A 84 11.12 -12.31 16.54
CA VAL A 84 10.02 -13.27 16.71
C VAL A 84 9.98 -14.25 15.53
N ALA A 85 10.07 -13.72 14.29
CA ALA A 85 10.14 -14.56 13.10
C ALA A 85 11.33 -15.54 13.14
N ASP A 86 12.52 -15.06 13.48
CA ASP A 86 13.74 -15.87 13.61
C ASP A 86 13.60 -16.94 14.68
N TYR A 87 12.96 -16.62 15.81
CA TYR A 87 12.73 -17.56 16.90
C TYR A 87 11.86 -18.74 16.44
N PHE A 88 10.72 -18.48 15.78
CA PHE A 88 9.80 -19.49 15.31
C PHE A 88 10.24 -20.21 14.03
N ALA A 89 11.25 -19.70 13.30
CA ALA A 89 11.84 -20.36 12.14
C ALA A 89 12.85 -21.47 12.51
N ARG A 90 13.30 -21.54 13.78
CA ARG A 90 14.28 -22.53 14.22
C ARG A 90 13.66 -23.91 14.29
N GLY A 91 14.32 -24.90 13.68
CA GLY A 91 13.93 -26.30 13.78
C GLY A 91 14.24 -26.90 15.16
N GLY A 92 13.66 -28.10 15.44
CA GLY A 92 13.94 -28.89 16.63
C GLY A 92 13.37 -28.35 17.96
N ARG A 93 12.46 -27.37 17.89
CA ARG A 93 11.77 -26.83 19.06
C ARG A 93 10.76 -27.83 19.62
N ARG A 94 10.46 -27.67 20.90
CA ARG A 94 9.43 -28.46 21.61
C ARG A 94 8.33 -27.52 22.10
N PRO A 95 7.13 -28.02 22.43
CA PRO A 95 6.11 -27.23 23.11
C PRO A 95 6.67 -26.60 24.41
N GLU A 96 6.22 -25.36 24.66
CA GLU A 96 6.71 -24.57 25.80
C GLU A 96 5.59 -24.40 26.83
N PRO A 97 5.71 -24.99 28.02
CA PRO A 97 4.65 -24.98 29.04
C PRO A 97 4.25 -23.58 29.49
N ASP A 98 5.24 -22.67 29.59
CA ASP A 98 5.05 -21.30 30.08
C ASP A 98 4.88 -20.28 28.94
N GLY A 99 4.53 -20.73 27.71
CA GLY A 99 4.40 -19.90 26.53
C GLY A 99 5.66 -19.86 25.65
N PHE A 100 5.87 -18.77 24.91
CA PHE A 100 6.91 -18.71 23.88
C PHE A 100 8.21 -18.03 24.31
N GLY A 101 8.62 -18.20 25.58
CA GLY A 101 9.88 -17.65 26.06
C GLY A 101 9.96 -16.13 25.92
N SER A 102 10.78 -15.62 24.99
CA SER A 102 10.92 -14.17 24.76
C SER A 102 9.84 -13.55 23.87
N ALA A 103 9.01 -14.36 23.20
CA ALA A 103 7.91 -13.89 22.36
C ALA A 103 6.61 -13.89 23.16
N ALA A 104 6.17 -12.72 23.63
CA ALA A 104 4.90 -12.59 24.33
C ALA A 104 3.75 -13.15 23.49
N ALA A 105 2.79 -13.80 24.15
CA ALA A 105 1.60 -14.34 23.52
C ALA A 105 0.40 -14.27 24.45
N SER A 106 -0.78 -14.01 23.91
CA SER A 106 -2.05 -14.00 24.62
C SER A 106 -3.01 -15.05 24.06
N ALA A 107 -3.79 -15.71 24.95
CA ALA A 107 -4.82 -16.65 24.53
C ALA A 107 -6.01 -15.92 23.93
N GLN A 108 -6.59 -16.48 22.88
CA GLN A 108 -7.76 -15.94 22.18
C GLN A 108 -8.97 -16.88 22.31
N HIS A 109 -9.95 -16.78 21.42
CA HIS A 109 -11.26 -17.45 21.53
C HIS A 109 -11.15 -18.99 21.61
N THR A 110 -10.28 -19.64 20.81
CA THR A 110 -10.07 -21.10 20.85
C THR A 110 -9.16 -21.54 21.99
N GLY A 111 -8.56 -20.61 22.75
CA GLY A 111 -7.52 -20.87 23.74
C GLY A 111 -6.14 -21.11 23.13
N VAL A 112 -5.98 -20.90 21.83
CA VAL A 112 -4.69 -20.95 21.14
C VAL A 112 -4.00 -19.58 21.25
N PRO A 113 -2.73 -19.51 21.62
CA PRO A 113 -2.05 -18.23 21.79
C PRO A 113 -1.81 -17.52 20.45
N VAL A 114 -1.92 -16.18 20.44
CA VAL A 114 -1.46 -15.29 19.36
C VAL A 114 -0.24 -14.51 19.84
N ILE A 115 0.58 -14.03 18.90
CA ILE A 115 1.76 -13.24 19.23
C ILE A 115 1.35 -11.80 19.55
N ASP A 116 1.72 -11.30 20.71
CA ASP A 116 1.45 -9.93 21.12
C ASP A 116 2.18 -8.92 20.21
N GLY A 117 1.52 -7.79 19.96
CA GLY A 117 2.09 -6.75 19.10
C GLY A 117 2.11 -7.07 17.60
N CYS A 118 1.56 -8.22 17.16
CA CYS A 118 1.39 -8.49 15.74
C CYS A 118 0.42 -7.48 15.06
N LEU A 119 0.49 -7.35 13.74
CA LEU A 119 -0.39 -6.44 13.00
C LEU A 119 -1.82 -6.92 12.92
N SER A 120 -1.98 -8.20 12.67
CA SER A 120 -3.29 -8.86 12.68
C SER A 120 -3.16 -10.30 13.08
N TRP A 121 -4.25 -10.84 13.59
CA TRP A 121 -4.33 -12.23 14.00
C TRP A 121 -5.67 -12.84 13.60
N PHE A 122 -5.64 -14.15 13.37
CA PHE A 122 -6.79 -14.98 13.03
C PHE A 122 -6.77 -16.18 13.97
N ASP A 123 -7.82 -16.35 14.76
CA ASP A 123 -8.05 -17.48 15.62
C ASP A 123 -9.01 -18.44 14.91
N CYS A 124 -8.61 -19.70 14.73
CA CYS A 124 -9.27 -20.59 13.79
C CYS A 124 -9.53 -21.96 14.37
N ASP A 125 -10.74 -22.49 14.18
CA ASP A 125 -11.00 -23.92 14.22
C ASP A 125 -10.42 -24.56 12.95
N LEU A 126 -9.82 -25.76 13.12
CA LEU A 126 -9.34 -26.55 12.00
C LEU A 126 -10.54 -27.08 11.18
N GLU A 127 -10.67 -26.61 9.95
CA GLU A 127 -11.74 -27.05 9.04
C GLU A 127 -11.32 -28.27 8.23
N ASP A 128 -10.11 -28.27 7.66
CA ASP A 128 -9.59 -29.35 6.84
C ASP A 128 -8.06 -29.33 6.76
N VAL A 129 -7.49 -30.47 6.35
CA VAL A 129 -6.05 -30.64 6.08
C VAL A 129 -5.88 -31.34 4.75
N LEU A 130 -5.41 -30.60 3.74
CA LEU A 130 -5.29 -31.07 2.38
C LEU A 130 -3.83 -31.39 2.02
N PRO A 131 -3.57 -32.43 1.19
CA PRO A 131 -2.21 -32.74 0.74
C PRO A 131 -1.70 -31.67 -0.24
N GLY A 132 -0.46 -31.23 -0.06
CA GLY A 132 0.23 -30.21 -0.89
C GLY A 132 1.66 -30.64 -1.28
N GLY A 133 1.88 -31.88 -1.71
CA GLY A 133 3.22 -32.39 -2.04
C GLY A 133 4.02 -32.74 -0.80
N ASP A 134 5.14 -32.03 -0.53
CA ASP A 134 5.95 -32.13 0.69
C ASP A 134 5.41 -31.25 1.84
N HIS A 135 4.27 -30.61 1.63
CA HIS A 135 3.54 -29.80 2.61
C HIS A 135 2.12 -30.34 2.82
N GLU A 136 1.51 -29.95 3.92
CA GLU A 136 0.08 -30.02 4.16
C GLU A 136 -0.51 -28.62 4.23
N ILE A 137 -1.69 -28.43 3.65
CA ILE A 137 -2.42 -27.18 3.65
C ILE A 137 -3.48 -27.24 4.75
N LEU A 138 -3.27 -26.49 5.81
CA LEU A 138 -4.28 -26.31 6.85
C LEU A 138 -5.32 -25.32 6.36
N VAL A 139 -6.59 -25.68 6.42
CA VAL A 139 -7.73 -24.80 6.18
C VAL A 139 -8.32 -24.46 7.56
N GLY A 140 -8.38 -23.19 7.90
CA GLY A 140 -8.94 -22.71 9.16
C GLY A 140 -10.22 -21.93 8.95
N ARG A 141 -11.25 -22.27 9.74
CA ARG A 141 -12.47 -21.47 9.87
C ARG A 141 -12.21 -20.39 10.93
N VAL A 142 -12.23 -19.14 10.50
CA VAL A 142 -11.96 -18.00 11.39
C VAL A 142 -13.11 -17.84 12.38
N THR A 143 -12.81 -17.95 13.67
CA THR A 143 -13.75 -17.75 14.78
C THR A 143 -13.63 -16.37 15.39
N ALA A 144 -12.42 -15.79 15.37
CA ALA A 144 -12.14 -14.42 15.78
C ALA A 144 -10.95 -13.88 15.00
N ALA A 145 -10.91 -12.58 14.78
CA ALA A 145 -9.79 -11.88 14.15
C ALA A 145 -9.67 -10.48 14.71
N GLY A 146 -8.47 -9.94 14.68
CA GLY A 146 -8.21 -8.55 15.08
C GLY A 146 -6.97 -8.02 14.42
N GLY A 147 -6.74 -6.71 14.58
CA GLY A 147 -5.59 -6.07 13.99
C GLY A 147 -5.37 -4.64 14.47
N ARG A 148 -4.19 -4.13 14.19
CA ARG A 148 -3.79 -2.74 14.41
C ARG A 148 -3.08 -2.17 13.19
N ALA A 149 -3.00 -0.87 13.08
CA ALA A 149 -2.19 -0.22 12.07
C ALA A 149 -0.69 -0.43 12.32
N GLY A 150 0.10 -0.53 11.27
CA GLY A 150 1.56 -0.67 11.33
C GLY A 150 2.13 -1.19 10.02
N GLU A 151 3.45 -1.29 9.95
CA GLU A 151 4.18 -1.80 8.78
C GLU A 151 4.41 -3.31 8.91
N PRO A 152 4.16 -4.11 7.86
CA PRO A 152 4.35 -5.55 7.92
C PRO A 152 5.83 -5.95 7.80
N LEU A 153 6.19 -7.07 8.42
CA LEU A 153 7.42 -7.78 8.12
C LEU A 153 7.22 -8.54 6.80
N VAL A 154 8.09 -8.29 5.83
CA VAL A 154 8.03 -8.91 4.49
C VAL A 154 9.18 -9.88 4.32
N TYR A 155 8.93 -11.03 3.67
CA TYR A 155 9.97 -11.96 3.23
C TYR A 155 10.11 -11.88 1.71
N TRP A 156 11.33 -11.61 1.24
CA TRP A 156 11.62 -11.51 -0.19
C TRP A 156 13.06 -11.89 -0.50
N ALA A 157 13.24 -12.66 -1.57
CA ALA A 157 14.57 -13.08 -2.06
C ALA A 157 15.48 -13.67 -0.97
N GLY A 158 14.91 -14.52 -0.10
CA GLY A 158 15.65 -15.23 0.94
C GLY A 158 15.96 -14.42 2.20
N GLY A 159 15.32 -13.25 2.40
CA GLY A 159 15.54 -12.42 3.59
C GLY A 159 14.34 -11.59 4.00
N TYR A 160 14.34 -11.15 5.26
CA TYR A 160 13.35 -10.21 5.75
C TYR A 160 13.61 -8.81 5.19
N ARG A 161 12.52 -8.09 4.94
CA ARG A 161 12.51 -6.70 4.48
C ARG A 161 11.44 -5.93 5.24
N ALA A 162 11.71 -4.66 5.50
CA ALA A 162 10.66 -3.71 5.84
C ALA A 162 10.18 -3.06 4.54
N LEU A 163 8.89 -2.81 4.43
CA LEU A 163 8.39 -1.88 3.43
C LEU A 163 8.93 -0.51 3.82
N GLN A 164 9.65 0.16 2.92
CA GLN A 164 9.90 1.57 3.11
C GLN A 164 8.54 2.26 2.99
N ALA A 165 7.97 2.65 4.12
CA ALA A 165 6.89 3.61 4.10
C ALA A 165 7.44 4.84 3.38
N ASP A 166 6.97 5.10 2.19
CA ASP A 166 7.24 6.38 1.54
C ASP A 166 6.71 7.43 2.52
N LYS A 167 7.59 8.32 2.99
CA LYS A 167 7.30 9.29 4.06
C LYS A 167 6.21 10.30 3.70
N ARG A 168 5.59 10.15 2.54
CA ARG A 168 4.49 10.96 2.07
C ARG A 168 3.17 10.36 2.56
N GLY A 169 2.60 10.94 3.60
CA GLY A 169 1.27 10.56 4.14
C GLY A 169 0.12 10.68 3.12
N PHE A 170 0.44 11.07 1.88
CA PHE A 170 -0.46 11.15 0.74
C PHE A 170 -0.52 9.86 -0.08
N ASP A 171 0.47 8.94 0.01
CA ASP A 171 0.49 7.71 -0.80
C ASP A 171 -0.61 6.72 -0.41
N ARG A 172 -1.05 6.69 0.85
CA ARG A 172 -2.25 5.92 1.26
C ARG A 172 -3.55 6.45 0.64
N LEU A 173 -3.55 7.73 0.24
CA LEU A 173 -4.67 8.32 -0.47
C LEU A 173 -4.62 8.01 -1.97
N ALA A 174 -3.43 7.79 -2.54
CA ALA A 174 -3.27 7.29 -3.89
C ALA A 174 -3.84 5.87 -4.02
N ASP A 175 -3.55 4.96 -3.08
CA ASP A 175 -4.13 3.61 -3.07
C ASP A 175 -5.68 3.64 -2.99
N ALA A 176 -6.25 4.55 -2.20
CA ALA A 176 -7.70 4.75 -2.14
C ALA A 176 -8.26 5.39 -3.42
N ALA A 177 -7.47 6.24 -4.09
CA ALA A 177 -7.81 6.84 -5.37
C ALA A 177 -7.78 5.82 -6.52
N ASP A 178 -6.95 4.76 -6.44
CA ASP A 178 -6.87 3.71 -7.44
C ASP A 178 -8.23 3.00 -7.64
N GLY A 179 -8.96 2.73 -6.57
CA GLY A 179 -10.30 2.16 -6.64
C GLY A 179 -11.30 3.04 -7.40
N LEU A 180 -11.29 4.34 -7.17
CA LEU A 180 -12.14 5.30 -7.87
C LEU A 180 -11.69 5.46 -9.33
N SER A 181 -10.38 5.49 -9.59
CA SER A 181 -9.83 5.57 -10.95
C SER A 181 -10.25 4.38 -11.80
N VAL A 182 -10.20 3.15 -11.25
CA VAL A 182 -10.68 1.93 -11.92
C VAL A 182 -12.17 2.03 -12.21
N ALA A 183 -12.98 2.50 -11.26
CA ALA A 183 -14.42 2.69 -11.46
C ALA A 183 -14.72 3.71 -12.58
N LEU A 184 -14.01 4.83 -12.60
CA LEU A 184 -14.16 5.85 -13.65
C LEU A 184 -13.77 5.32 -15.04
N LEU A 185 -12.70 4.50 -15.13
CA LEU A 185 -12.31 3.84 -16.37
C LEU A 185 -13.38 2.83 -16.85
N MET A 186 -14.04 2.12 -15.93
CA MET A 186 -15.10 1.18 -16.28
C MET A 186 -16.40 1.87 -16.72
N LEU A 187 -16.60 3.11 -16.33
CA LEU A 187 -17.76 3.92 -16.72
C LEU A 187 -17.57 4.66 -18.07
N ASP A 188 -16.44 4.47 -18.74
CA ASP A 188 -16.09 5.14 -19.99
C ASP A 188 -16.24 6.68 -19.92
N VAL A 189 -15.79 7.25 -18.81
CA VAL A 189 -15.90 8.68 -18.54
C VAL A 189 -15.05 9.48 -19.55
N GLY A 190 -15.68 10.41 -20.25
CA GLY A 190 -15.04 11.24 -21.27
C GLY A 190 -14.08 12.28 -20.66
N VAL A 191 -13.07 12.70 -21.46
CA VAL A 191 -12.11 13.75 -21.06
C VAL A 191 -12.82 15.05 -20.66
N ALA A 192 -13.89 15.42 -21.34
CA ALA A 192 -14.67 16.62 -21.04
C ALA A 192 -15.29 16.58 -19.62
N GLU A 193 -15.87 15.45 -19.23
CA GLU A 193 -16.45 15.27 -17.89
C GLU A 193 -15.37 15.33 -16.81
N MET A 194 -14.19 14.75 -17.07
CA MET A 194 -13.06 14.81 -16.12
C MET A 194 -12.57 16.25 -15.93
N LEU A 195 -12.47 17.03 -17.01
CA LEU A 195 -12.10 18.45 -16.94
C LEU A 195 -13.13 19.28 -16.19
N ASP A 196 -14.42 19.01 -16.37
CA ASP A 196 -15.49 19.70 -15.63
C ASP A 196 -15.45 19.35 -14.13
N ALA A 197 -15.11 18.09 -13.78
CA ALA A 197 -14.89 17.70 -12.41
C ALA A 197 -13.66 18.39 -11.80
N GLN A 198 -12.53 18.44 -12.50
CA GLN A 198 -11.33 19.16 -12.05
C GLN A 198 -11.59 20.66 -11.82
N ARG A 199 -12.31 21.32 -12.74
CA ARG A 199 -12.71 22.73 -12.59
C ARG A 199 -13.60 22.98 -11.38
N SER A 200 -14.26 21.96 -10.87
CA SER A 200 -15.06 22.04 -9.63
C SER A 200 -14.20 21.81 -8.38
N VAL A 201 -13.18 20.94 -8.45
CA VAL A 201 -12.38 20.48 -7.31
C VAL A 201 -11.12 21.35 -7.09
N GLU A 202 -10.35 21.64 -8.14
CA GLU A 202 -9.04 22.29 -7.98
C GLU A 202 -9.12 23.75 -7.48
N PRO A 203 -10.08 24.60 -7.91
CA PRO A 203 -10.23 25.91 -7.31
C PRO A 203 -10.59 25.88 -5.82
N ALA A 204 -11.36 24.88 -5.40
CA ALA A 204 -11.67 24.70 -3.98
C ALA A 204 -10.40 24.26 -3.18
N LEU A 205 -9.58 23.38 -3.76
CA LEU A 205 -8.29 22.99 -3.17
C LEU A 205 -7.33 24.16 -3.10
N ALA A 206 -7.25 25.01 -4.13
CA ALA A 206 -6.40 26.21 -4.13
C ALA A 206 -6.81 27.20 -3.01
N ARG A 207 -8.12 27.41 -2.78
CA ARG A 207 -8.61 28.23 -1.65
C ARG A 207 -8.18 27.67 -0.30
N LEU A 208 -8.36 26.36 -0.12
CA LEU A 208 -7.94 25.68 1.12
C LEU A 208 -6.42 25.73 1.31
N ALA A 209 -5.66 25.52 0.23
CA ALA A 209 -4.21 25.62 0.26
C ALA A 209 -3.72 27.01 0.69
N ALA A 210 -4.33 28.09 0.20
CA ALA A 210 -4.02 29.45 0.65
C ALA A 210 -4.26 29.64 2.15
N THR A 211 -5.21 28.88 2.74
CA THR A 211 -5.54 28.96 4.18
C THR A 211 -4.62 28.07 5.04
N TYR A 212 -4.30 26.86 4.58
CA TYR A 212 -3.63 25.83 5.39
C TYR A 212 -2.20 25.52 4.96
N GLY A 213 -1.77 26.00 3.80
CA GLY A 213 -0.43 25.78 3.30
C GLY A 213 0.64 26.50 4.13
N THR A 214 1.85 25.95 4.11
CA THR A 214 3.00 26.45 4.87
C THR A 214 4.06 27.05 3.96
N ALA A 215 5.00 27.81 4.50
CA ALA A 215 6.13 28.36 3.75
C ALA A 215 6.93 27.26 3.03
N GLU A 216 7.10 26.08 3.64
CA GLU A 216 7.78 24.95 3.02
C GLU A 216 7.07 24.44 1.76
N HIS A 217 5.72 24.42 1.76
CA HIS A 217 4.96 24.10 0.55
C HIS A 217 5.24 25.10 -0.57
N TRP A 218 5.29 26.39 -0.24
CA TRP A 218 5.50 27.45 -1.24
C TRP A 218 6.92 27.50 -1.78
N ASP A 219 7.92 27.16 -0.98
CA ASP A 219 9.31 27.06 -1.42
C ASP A 219 9.50 25.86 -2.38
N ARG A 220 8.87 24.73 -2.10
CA ARG A 220 8.86 23.59 -3.02
C ARG A 220 8.09 23.89 -4.32
N LEU A 221 6.98 24.63 -4.21
CA LEU A 221 6.19 25.03 -5.38
C LEU A 221 6.98 25.96 -6.31
N ASP A 222 7.76 26.88 -5.74
CA ASP A 222 8.65 27.77 -6.49
C ASP A 222 9.70 26.99 -7.30
N VAL A 223 10.30 25.96 -6.68
CA VAL A 223 11.25 25.06 -7.35
C VAL A 223 10.57 24.32 -8.51
N LEU A 224 9.39 23.74 -8.29
CA LEU A 224 8.65 23.02 -9.37
C LEU A 224 8.29 23.95 -10.53
N ILE A 225 7.89 25.20 -10.26
CA ILE A 225 7.57 26.19 -11.29
C ILE A 225 8.84 26.59 -12.07
N ALA A 226 9.98 26.72 -11.39
CA ALA A 226 11.26 27.01 -12.05
C ALA A 226 11.72 25.85 -12.93
N GLU A 227 11.57 24.60 -12.48
CA GLU A 227 11.87 23.40 -13.26
C GLU A 227 10.92 23.27 -14.47
N SER A 228 9.61 23.57 -14.29
CA SER A 228 8.64 23.61 -15.38
C SER A 228 9.01 24.64 -16.44
N ALA A 229 9.48 25.82 -16.01
CA ALA A 229 9.93 26.87 -16.93
C ALA A 229 11.17 26.46 -17.75
N ALA A 230 12.03 25.62 -17.19
CA ALA A 230 13.20 25.05 -17.89
C ALA A 230 12.81 23.92 -18.86
N ALA A 231 11.66 23.29 -18.68
CA ALA A 231 11.19 22.13 -19.45
C ALA A 231 10.14 22.47 -20.54
N VAL A 232 9.90 23.75 -20.85
CA VAL A 232 8.82 24.17 -21.78
C VAL A 232 8.95 23.61 -23.20
N ASP A 233 10.14 23.23 -23.61
CA ASP A 233 10.43 22.61 -24.89
C ASP A 233 10.51 21.05 -24.81
N GLU A 234 10.26 20.48 -23.63
CA GLU A 234 10.24 19.04 -23.33
C GLU A 234 8.82 18.62 -22.87
N PRO A 235 7.87 18.32 -23.77
CA PRO A 235 6.44 18.19 -23.44
C PRO A 235 6.14 17.18 -22.32
N ASP A 236 6.75 15.99 -22.35
CA ASP A 236 6.51 14.95 -21.33
C ASP A 236 6.98 15.41 -19.95
N ARG A 237 8.19 15.94 -19.87
CA ARG A 237 8.76 16.45 -18.63
C ARG A 237 7.98 17.65 -18.10
N PHE A 238 7.56 18.56 -18.99
CA PHE A 238 6.72 19.69 -18.61
C PHE A 238 5.39 19.22 -18.01
N ASN A 239 4.73 18.24 -18.62
CA ASN A 239 3.48 17.69 -18.13
C ASN A 239 3.64 17.08 -16.74
N ASP A 240 4.70 16.28 -16.50
CA ASP A 240 4.97 15.67 -15.20
C ASP A 240 5.19 16.75 -14.11
N LEU A 241 5.94 17.80 -14.42
CA LEU A 241 6.20 18.91 -13.50
C LEU A 241 4.95 19.76 -13.24
N SER A 242 4.14 20.01 -14.28
CA SER A 242 2.86 20.70 -14.16
C SER A 242 1.90 19.91 -13.26
N GLN A 243 1.80 18.60 -13.43
CA GLN A 243 1.01 17.74 -12.55
C GLN A 243 1.51 17.78 -11.11
N ALA A 244 2.82 17.69 -10.89
CA ALA A 244 3.43 17.79 -9.57
C ALA A 244 3.13 19.14 -8.89
N THR A 245 3.07 20.23 -9.65
CA THR A 245 2.68 21.58 -9.19
C THR A 245 1.26 21.56 -8.62
N HIS A 246 0.31 21.05 -9.34
CA HIS A 246 -1.09 20.94 -8.87
C HIS A 246 -1.22 19.96 -7.70
N ASP A 247 -0.48 18.83 -7.69
CA ASP A 247 -0.50 17.85 -6.60
C ASP A 247 0.00 18.45 -5.30
N LEU A 248 1.04 19.29 -5.37
CA LEU A 248 1.56 19.98 -4.21
C LEU A 248 0.56 20.99 -3.65
N ILE A 249 -0.13 21.76 -4.51
CA ILE A 249 -1.19 22.68 -4.11
C ILE A 249 -2.33 21.91 -3.44
N ALA A 250 -2.78 20.82 -4.06
CA ALA A 250 -3.84 19.98 -3.53
C ALA A 250 -3.45 19.35 -2.18
N GLY A 251 -2.20 18.93 -2.03
CA GLY A 251 -1.65 18.41 -0.78
C GLY A 251 -1.64 19.45 0.34
N ALA A 252 -1.27 20.69 0.03
CA ALA A 252 -1.24 21.80 0.98
C ALA A 252 -2.65 22.21 1.48
N ALA A 253 -3.73 21.81 0.79
CA ALA A 253 -5.12 22.10 1.16
C ALA A 253 -5.59 21.40 2.43
N GLY A 254 -4.89 20.37 2.92
CA GLY A 254 -5.24 19.62 4.13
C GLY A 254 -6.55 18.82 4.03
N ASN A 255 -7.21 18.77 2.88
CA ASN A 255 -8.46 18.05 2.66
C ASN A 255 -8.22 16.74 1.89
N ARG A 256 -8.16 15.62 2.62
CA ARG A 256 -7.85 14.30 2.06
C ARG A 256 -8.89 13.79 1.06
N VAL A 257 -10.16 14.15 1.23
CA VAL A 257 -11.25 13.69 0.35
C VAL A 257 -11.12 14.36 -1.02
N LEU A 258 -11.00 15.68 -1.05
CA LEU A 258 -10.82 16.43 -2.31
C LEU A 258 -9.50 16.05 -3.00
N TYR A 259 -8.43 15.83 -2.22
CA TYR A 259 -7.16 15.35 -2.75
C TYR A 259 -7.30 13.99 -3.44
N ALA A 260 -7.89 12.99 -2.77
CA ALA A 260 -8.10 11.66 -3.35
C ALA A 260 -8.97 11.72 -4.62
N THR A 261 -10.01 12.56 -4.62
CA THR A 261 -10.85 12.79 -5.81
C THR A 261 -10.02 13.33 -6.97
N LEU A 262 -9.17 14.33 -6.73
CA LEU A 262 -8.33 14.92 -7.78
C LEU A 262 -7.34 13.90 -8.36
N ILE A 263 -6.64 13.15 -7.50
CA ILE A 263 -5.68 12.13 -7.94
C ILE A 263 -6.37 11.06 -8.81
N SER A 264 -7.58 10.62 -8.41
CA SER A 264 -8.36 9.65 -9.19
C SER A 264 -8.71 10.17 -10.60
N LEU A 265 -9.14 11.42 -10.70
CA LEU A 265 -9.43 12.05 -12.00
C LEU A 265 -8.18 12.13 -12.88
N ARG A 266 -7.02 12.45 -12.31
CA ARG A 266 -5.76 12.60 -13.04
C ARG A 266 -5.18 11.29 -13.54
N GLN A 267 -5.28 10.22 -12.76
CA GLN A 267 -4.82 8.90 -13.19
C GLN A 267 -5.55 8.44 -14.47
N VAL A 268 -6.83 8.79 -14.60
CA VAL A 268 -7.59 8.52 -15.82
C VAL A 268 -7.16 9.44 -16.97
N GLN A 269 -6.96 10.73 -16.66
CA GLN A 269 -6.60 11.75 -17.63
C GLN A 269 -5.20 11.55 -18.25
N SER A 270 -4.20 11.14 -17.45
CA SER A 270 -2.81 10.99 -17.91
C SER A 270 -2.65 9.98 -19.05
N ARG A 271 -3.60 9.08 -19.25
CA ARG A 271 -3.65 8.12 -20.36
C ARG A 271 -4.12 8.75 -21.68
N HIS A 272 -4.83 9.87 -21.61
CA HIS A 272 -5.43 10.52 -22.79
C HIS A 272 -4.72 11.80 -23.23
N TYR A 273 -3.81 12.35 -22.41
CA TYR A 273 -3.33 13.74 -22.52
C TYR A 273 -1.91 13.94 -23.04
N ARG A 274 -1.16 12.90 -23.33
CA ARG A 274 0.30 12.99 -23.59
C ARG A 274 0.72 13.73 -24.87
N GLU A 275 -0.17 14.22 -25.73
CA GLU A 275 0.25 14.59 -27.10
C GLU A 275 -0.01 16.04 -27.57
N ARG A 276 -0.54 16.98 -26.75
CA ARG A 276 -1.04 18.26 -27.29
C ARG A 276 -0.52 19.57 -26.70
N GLY A 277 0.57 19.59 -25.94
CA GLY A 277 1.13 20.86 -25.43
C GLY A 277 2.13 21.52 -26.38
N SER A 278 1.89 22.78 -26.78
CA SER A 278 2.90 23.58 -27.48
C SER A 278 3.81 24.31 -26.46
N PRO A 279 5.07 24.67 -26.83
CA PRO A 279 5.91 25.50 -25.97
C PRO A 279 5.29 26.85 -25.58
N ALA A 280 4.38 27.37 -26.40
CA ALA A 280 3.66 28.59 -26.07
C ALA A 280 2.62 28.40 -24.97
N THR A 281 1.85 27.30 -25.02
CA THR A 281 0.90 26.93 -23.95
C THR A 281 1.60 26.60 -22.67
N ALA A 282 2.77 25.91 -22.72
CA ALA A 282 3.60 25.63 -21.56
C ALA A 282 4.09 26.92 -20.87
N ARG A 283 4.58 27.91 -21.64
CA ARG A 283 5.00 29.22 -21.11
C ARG A 283 3.83 29.98 -20.45
N ALA A 284 2.65 29.92 -21.03
CA ALA A 284 1.47 30.54 -20.43
C ALA A 284 1.10 29.87 -19.10
N ALA A 285 1.09 28.54 -19.05
CA ALA A 285 0.83 27.80 -17.81
C ALA A 285 1.85 28.11 -16.68
N VAL A 286 3.14 28.26 -17.01
CA VAL A 286 4.16 28.72 -16.05
C VAL A 286 3.85 30.12 -15.51
N ALA A 287 3.37 31.03 -16.34
CA ALA A 287 2.99 32.37 -15.90
C ALA A 287 1.80 32.31 -14.92
N ASP A 288 0.76 31.53 -15.26
CA ASP A 288 -0.41 31.31 -14.40
C ASP A 288 0.00 30.71 -13.04
N HIS A 289 0.88 29.72 -13.05
CA HIS A 289 1.38 29.08 -11.80
C HIS A 289 2.17 30.05 -10.91
N ARG A 290 2.92 31.01 -11.49
CA ARG A 290 3.62 32.07 -10.72
C ARG A 290 2.63 33.03 -10.07
N GLU A 291 1.60 33.46 -10.77
CA GLU A 291 0.55 34.30 -10.20
C GLU A 291 -0.20 33.59 -9.07
N LEU A 292 -0.51 32.33 -9.31
CA LEU A 292 -1.16 31.46 -8.30
C LEU A 292 -0.27 31.31 -7.05
N LEU A 293 1.03 31.04 -7.20
CA LEU A 293 1.99 30.99 -6.07
C LEU A 293 2.00 32.29 -5.30
N ALA A 294 1.98 33.44 -5.98
CA ALA A 294 1.94 34.74 -5.32
C ALA A 294 0.66 34.92 -4.47
N ALA A 295 -0.50 34.45 -4.96
CA ALA A 295 -1.77 34.49 -4.23
C ALA A 295 -1.72 33.53 -2.99
N LEU A 296 -1.18 32.33 -3.16
CA LEU A 296 -1.01 31.33 -2.10
C LEU A 296 -0.09 31.85 -0.98
N ARG A 297 1.04 32.46 -1.33
CA ARG A 297 1.96 33.08 -0.36
C ARG A 297 1.33 34.22 0.45
N ARG A 298 0.39 34.96 -0.16
CA ARG A 298 -0.35 36.02 0.55
C ARG A 298 -1.50 35.49 1.40
N GLY A 299 -1.83 34.20 1.31
CA GLY A 299 -2.99 33.61 1.97
C GLY A 299 -4.33 34.10 1.38
N SER A 300 -4.35 34.61 0.13
CA SER A 300 -5.57 35.10 -0.53
C SER A 300 -6.36 33.94 -1.14
N ALA A 301 -7.30 33.40 -0.36
CA ALA A 301 -8.06 32.21 -0.79
C ALA A 301 -8.91 32.46 -2.04
N ASP A 302 -9.57 33.65 -2.13
CA ASP A 302 -10.42 33.97 -3.27
C ASP A 302 -9.59 34.18 -4.55
N ASP A 303 -8.45 34.89 -4.46
CA ASP A 303 -7.54 35.06 -5.60
C ASP A 303 -6.99 33.70 -6.06
N ALA A 304 -6.53 32.87 -5.13
CA ALA A 304 -6.00 31.54 -5.44
C ALA A 304 -7.02 30.66 -6.16
N GLY A 305 -8.27 30.65 -5.68
CA GLY A 305 -9.36 29.92 -6.33
C GLY A 305 -9.69 30.46 -7.71
N HIS A 306 -9.72 31.77 -7.87
CA HIS A 306 -10.03 32.43 -9.14
C HIS A 306 -8.92 32.17 -10.18
N LEU A 307 -7.66 32.33 -9.81
CA LEU A 307 -6.51 32.07 -10.67
C LEU A 307 -6.44 30.59 -11.12
N MET A 308 -6.69 29.64 -10.22
CA MET A 308 -6.77 28.23 -10.56
C MET A 308 -7.90 27.97 -11.58
N GLN A 309 -9.08 28.58 -11.37
CA GLN A 309 -10.18 28.44 -12.30
C GLN A 309 -9.82 28.99 -13.70
N GLN A 310 -9.23 30.18 -13.79
CA GLN A 310 -8.80 30.77 -15.05
C GLN A 310 -7.76 29.92 -15.78
N HIS A 311 -6.78 29.37 -15.04
CA HIS A 311 -5.78 28.44 -15.55
C HIS A 311 -6.43 27.21 -16.18
N LEU A 312 -7.35 26.54 -15.47
CA LEU A 312 -8.03 25.34 -16.00
C LEU A 312 -8.94 25.65 -17.21
N GLU A 313 -9.53 26.85 -17.27
CA GLU A 313 -10.26 27.31 -18.45
C GLU A 313 -9.36 27.57 -19.67
N ALA A 314 -8.13 28.05 -19.42
CA ALA A 314 -7.15 28.22 -20.49
C ALA A 314 -6.66 26.85 -21.02
N VAL A 315 -6.42 25.89 -20.13
CA VAL A 315 -6.08 24.52 -20.50
C VAL A 315 -7.17 23.89 -21.35
N ARG A 316 -8.45 24.04 -21.00
CA ARG A 316 -9.58 23.50 -21.74
C ARG A 316 -9.65 24.10 -23.19
N ARG A 317 -9.53 25.42 -23.31
CA ARG A 317 -9.55 26.06 -24.66
C ARG A 317 -8.47 25.53 -25.59
N ASN A 318 -7.31 25.18 -25.04
CA ASN A 318 -6.21 24.63 -25.83
C ASN A 318 -6.43 23.18 -26.27
N LEU A 319 -7.41 22.49 -25.71
CA LEU A 319 -7.76 21.12 -26.06
C LEU A 319 -8.84 21.05 -27.14
N ASP A 320 -9.71 22.06 -27.18
CA ASP A 320 -10.78 22.17 -28.17
C ASP A 320 -10.27 22.79 -29.50
N ALA A 321 -9.01 23.29 -29.53
CA ALA A 321 -8.35 23.89 -30.68
C ALA A 321 -7.42 22.92 -31.42
#